data_8836aba20dc4b7c86d2d4d4ca230e644
#
_entry.id   8836aba20dc4b7c86d2d4d4ca230e644
#
_cell.length_a   1.000
_cell.length_b   1.000
_cell.length_c   1.000
_cell.angle_alpha   90.00
_cell.angle_beta   90.00
_cell.angle_gamma   90.00
#
_symmetry.space_group_name_H-M   'P 1'
#
loop_
_entity.id
_entity.type
_entity.pdbx_description
1 polymer ?
#
loop_
_entity_poly.entity_id
_entity_poly.type
_entity_poly.pdbx_seq_one_letter_code
_entity_poly.pdbx_strand_id
1 'polypeptide(L)'
;MMRFDKSGSVQDVLLAAIFLFGFAIAFLITHNVMTRTVEEMLTTTTINESEPTVKALGGITETLTRLDALIFAVLVAFILGIIITGFLVGGHPIFMFIYFIVIILSVVISTVLANTWETATATAQLTSSLTAFPITNFIMLKLPIFVTIIGFIGIVVMFGKPYVFGGEQ
;
A
#
# COMPACT_ATOMS: atom_id res chain seq x y z
N MET A 1 32.56 -2.57 -1.99
CA MET A 1 31.97 -1.37 -2.58
C MET A 1 30.77 -1.82 -3.41
N MET A 2 29.54 -1.83 -2.81
CA MET A 2 28.32 -2.25 -3.50
C MET A 2 27.99 -1.21 -4.57
N ARG A 3 28.04 -1.58 -5.83
CA ARG A 3 27.46 -0.81 -6.93
C ARG A 3 25.96 -0.87 -6.75
N PHE A 4 25.36 0.20 -6.26
CA PHE A 4 23.92 0.39 -6.39
C PHE A 4 23.61 0.52 -7.87
N ASP A 5 22.91 -0.47 -8.40
CA ASP A 5 22.48 -0.49 -9.80
C ASP A 5 21.47 0.66 -9.99
N LYS A 6 21.75 1.55 -10.93
CA LYS A 6 21.00 2.80 -11.14
C LYS A 6 19.61 2.58 -11.79
N SER A 7 19.17 1.34 -11.94
CA SER A 7 17.87 0.97 -12.56
C SER A 7 16.69 0.98 -11.58
N GLY A 8 16.91 1.27 -10.28
CA GLY A 8 15.95 1.01 -9.20
C GLY A 8 14.65 1.79 -9.23
N SER A 9 14.63 3.04 -9.73
CA SER A 9 13.49 3.94 -9.46
C SER A 9 12.21 3.66 -10.27
N VAL A 10 12.33 2.98 -11.40
CA VAL A 10 11.19 2.71 -12.31
C VAL A 10 10.40 1.47 -11.87
N GLN A 11 11.12 0.47 -11.39
CA GLN A 11 10.53 -0.75 -10.84
C GLN A 11 9.87 -0.49 -9.49
N ASP A 12 10.30 0.55 -8.76
CA ASP A 12 9.84 0.85 -7.41
C ASP A 12 8.35 1.18 -7.34
N VAL A 13 7.81 1.92 -8.32
CA VAL A 13 6.38 2.27 -8.37
C VAL A 13 5.51 1.02 -8.56
N LEU A 14 5.91 0.13 -9.46
CA LEU A 14 5.19 -1.11 -9.71
C LEU A 14 5.27 -2.05 -8.50
N LEU A 15 6.47 -2.20 -7.93
CA LEU A 15 6.68 -3.01 -6.73
C LEU A 15 5.89 -2.45 -5.55
N ALA A 16 5.87 -1.12 -5.35
CA ALA A 16 5.09 -0.47 -4.31
C ALA A 16 3.60 -0.80 -4.44
N ALA A 17 3.03 -0.76 -5.65
CA ALA A 17 1.62 -1.10 -5.88
C ALA A 17 1.32 -2.57 -5.55
N ILE A 18 2.20 -3.50 -5.95
CA ILE A 18 2.06 -4.93 -5.67
C ILE A 18 2.18 -5.21 -4.17
N PHE A 19 3.18 -4.62 -3.49
CA PHE A 19 3.36 -4.77 -2.05
C PHE A 19 2.18 -4.18 -1.27
N LEU A 20 1.71 -2.99 -1.65
CA LEU A 20 0.57 -2.35 -1.00
C LEU A 20 -0.68 -3.23 -1.11
N PHE A 21 -0.94 -3.80 -2.30
CA PHE A 21 -2.03 -4.74 -2.52
C PHE A 21 -1.87 -6.00 -1.66
N GLY A 22 -0.66 -6.59 -1.64
CA GLY A 22 -0.37 -7.78 -0.83
C GLY A 22 -0.59 -7.53 0.66
N PHE A 23 -0.13 -6.40 1.20
CA PHE A 23 -0.38 -6.01 2.59
C PHE A 23 -1.87 -5.78 2.87
N ALA A 24 -2.59 -5.09 1.96
CA ALA A 24 -4.01 -4.84 2.12
C ALA A 24 -4.82 -6.13 2.22
N ILE A 25 -4.58 -7.09 1.31
CA ILE A 25 -5.24 -8.40 1.33
C ILE A 25 -4.86 -9.19 2.60
N ALA A 26 -3.56 -9.23 2.95
CA ALA A 26 -3.10 -9.94 4.14
C ALA A 26 -3.74 -9.39 5.41
N PHE A 27 -3.81 -8.07 5.56
CA PHE A 27 -4.42 -7.45 6.73
C PHE A 27 -5.93 -7.65 6.79
N LEU A 28 -6.63 -7.58 5.65
CA LEU A 28 -8.07 -7.85 5.59
C LEU A 28 -8.38 -9.30 5.99
N ILE A 29 -7.61 -10.27 5.48
CA ILE A 29 -7.77 -11.67 5.85
C ILE A 29 -7.45 -11.88 7.34
N THR A 30 -6.35 -11.31 7.82
CA THR A 30 -5.95 -11.39 9.23
C THR A 30 -7.03 -10.83 10.14
N HIS A 31 -7.57 -9.66 9.82
CA HIS A 31 -8.68 -9.06 10.56
C HIS A 31 -9.90 -9.98 10.58
N ASN A 32 -10.31 -10.51 9.43
CA ASN A 32 -11.47 -11.41 9.35
C ASN A 32 -11.29 -12.66 10.21
N VAL A 33 -10.13 -13.33 10.09
CA VAL A 33 -9.82 -14.54 10.85
C VAL A 33 -9.76 -14.24 12.35
N MET A 34 -9.03 -13.21 12.74
CA MET A 34 -8.87 -12.87 14.16
C MET A 34 -10.18 -12.45 14.81
N THR A 35 -11.01 -11.62 14.14
CA THR A 35 -12.30 -11.20 14.67
C THR A 35 -13.20 -12.41 14.90
N ARG A 36 -13.31 -13.32 13.94
CA ARG A 36 -14.09 -14.56 14.10
C ARG A 36 -13.56 -15.44 15.23
N THR A 37 -12.22 -15.58 15.32
CA THR A 37 -11.61 -16.36 16.40
C THR A 37 -11.91 -15.76 17.77
N VAL A 38 -11.82 -14.42 17.91
CA VAL A 38 -12.15 -13.73 19.15
C VAL A 38 -13.64 -13.91 19.51
N GLU A 39 -14.53 -13.76 18.51
CA GLU A 39 -15.98 -13.98 18.71
C GLU A 39 -16.26 -15.41 19.16
N GLU A 40 -15.69 -16.43 18.52
CA GLU A 40 -15.83 -17.83 18.92
C GLU A 40 -15.28 -18.10 20.33
N MET A 41 -14.13 -17.54 20.67
CA MET A 41 -13.56 -17.67 22.02
C MET A 41 -14.47 -17.05 23.08
N LEU A 42 -15.08 -15.89 22.83
CA LEU A 42 -16.00 -15.23 23.74
C LEU A 42 -17.32 -15.99 23.94
N THR A 43 -17.71 -16.89 23.02
CA THR A 43 -18.88 -17.78 23.22
C THR A 43 -18.60 -18.90 24.19
N THR A 44 -17.33 -19.20 24.49
CA THR A 44 -16.93 -20.25 25.44
C THR A 44 -17.06 -19.74 26.84
N THR A 45 -17.94 -20.36 27.67
CA THR A 45 -18.28 -19.91 29.04
C THR A 45 -17.06 -19.69 29.92
N THR A 46 -16.10 -20.63 29.89
CA THR A 46 -14.86 -20.55 30.69
C THR A 46 -14.00 -19.34 30.37
N ILE A 47 -13.99 -18.90 29.10
CA ILE A 47 -13.22 -17.75 28.63
C ILE A 47 -13.95 -16.45 28.96
N ASN A 48 -15.26 -16.42 28.77
CA ASN A 48 -16.08 -15.24 29.01
C ASN A 48 -16.17 -14.87 30.48
N GLU A 49 -16.06 -15.84 31.38
CA GLU A 49 -16.02 -15.63 32.84
C GLU A 49 -14.64 -15.15 33.34
N SER A 50 -13.59 -15.21 32.54
CA SER A 50 -12.24 -14.77 32.90
C SER A 50 -12.01 -13.31 32.47
N GLU A 51 -12.17 -12.38 33.43
CA GLU A 51 -11.97 -10.94 33.19
C GLU A 51 -10.61 -10.60 32.51
N PRO A 52 -9.45 -11.18 32.94
CA PRO A 52 -8.18 -10.92 32.29
C PRO A 52 -8.16 -11.38 30.82
N THR A 53 -8.81 -12.50 30.52
CA THR A 53 -8.86 -13.05 29.15
C THR A 53 -9.75 -12.19 28.26
N VAL A 54 -10.91 -11.78 28.72
CA VAL A 54 -11.81 -10.87 27.98
C VAL A 54 -11.12 -9.54 27.68
N LYS A 55 -10.38 -8.99 28.66
CA LYS A 55 -9.61 -7.76 28.46
C LYS A 55 -8.49 -7.93 27.43
N ALA A 56 -7.79 -9.06 27.45
CA ALA A 56 -6.76 -9.36 26.47
C ALA A 56 -7.33 -9.48 25.04
N LEU A 57 -8.47 -10.18 24.89
CA LEU A 57 -9.17 -10.32 23.61
C LEU A 57 -9.69 -8.96 23.11
N GLY A 58 -10.19 -8.10 24.00
CA GLY A 58 -10.58 -6.72 23.67
C GLY A 58 -9.40 -5.89 23.14
N GLY A 59 -8.20 -6.05 23.73
CA GLY A 59 -6.96 -5.41 23.23
C GLY A 59 -6.57 -5.86 21.82
N ILE A 60 -6.78 -7.14 21.49
CA ILE A 60 -6.58 -7.66 20.14
C ILE A 60 -7.53 -6.95 19.17
N THR A 61 -8.82 -6.89 19.48
CA THR A 61 -9.82 -6.23 18.62
C THR A 61 -9.49 -4.74 18.43
N GLU A 62 -9.09 -4.03 19.49
CA GLU A 62 -8.64 -2.63 19.35
C GLU A 62 -7.43 -2.49 18.44
N THR A 63 -6.45 -3.39 18.53
CA THR A 63 -5.28 -3.38 17.67
C THR A 63 -5.67 -3.63 16.21
N LEU A 64 -6.60 -4.55 15.96
CA LEU A 64 -7.08 -4.84 14.60
C LEU A 64 -7.74 -3.63 13.93
N THR A 65 -8.44 -2.77 14.69
CA THR A 65 -9.06 -1.55 14.12
C THR A 65 -8.02 -0.51 13.66
N ARG A 66 -6.77 -0.61 14.13
CA ARG A 66 -5.68 0.29 13.72
C ARG A 66 -4.96 -0.15 12.46
N LEU A 67 -5.24 -1.35 11.94
CA LEU A 67 -4.58 -1.86 10.72
C LEU A 67 -4.84 -0.99 9.49
N ASP A 68 -6.02 -0.37 9.39
CA ASP A 68 -6.36 0.53 8.29
C ASP A 68 -5.42 1.75 8.24
N ALA A 69 -5.11 2.34 9.39
CA ALA A 69 -4.15 3.44 9.50
C ALA A 69 -2.72 3.01 9.14
N LEU A 70 -2.33 1.76 9.43
CA LEU A 70 -1.02 1.22 9.07
C LEU A 70 -0.85 1.14 7.54
N ILE A 71 -1.87 0.72 6.80
CA ILE A 71 -1.81 0.67 5.33
C ILE A 71 -1.64 2.07 4.75
N PHE A 72 -2.34 3.07 5.30
CA PHE A 72 -2.14 4.46 4.91
C PHE A 72 -0.71 4.93 5.20
N ALA A 73 -0.15 4.60 6.37
CA ALA A 73 1.22 4.93 6.71
C ALA A 73 2.23 4.28 5.75
N VAL A 74 2.01 3.02 5.37
CA VAL A 74 2.83 2.31 4.38
C VAL A 74 2.76 3.01 3.01
N LEU A 75 1.58 3.41 2.57
CA LEU A 75 1.42 4.17 1.31
C LEU A 75 2.22 5.49 1.37
N VAL A 76 2.10 6.25 2.44
CA VAL A 76 2.85 7.50 2.62
C VAL A 76 4.36 7.24 2.62
N ALA A 77 4.82 6.19 3.30
CA ALA A 77 6.23 5.80 3.31
C ALA A 77 6.74 5.44 1.90
N PHE A 78 5.95 4.74 1.08
CA PHE A 78 6.31 4.47 -0.31
C PHE A 78 6.40 5.74 -1.15
N ILE A 79 5.44 6.67 -1.02
CA ILE A 79 5.48 7.96 -1.73
C ILE A 79 6.75 8.74 -1.37
N LEU A 80 7.05 8.86 -0.08
CA LEU A 80 8.26 9.53 0.40
C LEU A 80 9.53 8.82 -0.10
N GLY A 81 9.56 7.49 -0.06
CA GLY A 81 10.66 6.69 -0.59
C GLY A 81 10.93 6.97 -2.06
N ILE A 82 9.90 7.00 -2.91
CA ILE A 82 10.03 7.29 -4.34
C ILE A 82 10.53 8.71 -4.56
N ILE A 83 10.03 9.70 -3.79
CA ILE A 83 10.49 11.10 -3.88
C ILE A 83 11.96 11.18 -3.50
N ILE A 84 12.36 10.63 -2.36
CA ILE A 84 13.75 10.66 -1.88
C ILE A 84 14.68 9.96 -2.88
N THR A 85 14.32 8.76 -3.33
CA THR A 85 15.11 7.99 -4.30
C THR A 85 15.23 8.75 -5.62
N GLY A 86 14.13 9.34 -6.11
CA GLY A 86 14.13 10.16 -7.31
C GLY A 86 15.09 11.37 -7.22
N PHE A 87 15.13 12.03 -6.06
CA PHE A 87 16.08 13.13 -5.81
C PHE A 87 17.54 12.66 -5.81
N LEU A 88 17.82 11.48 -5.26
CA LEU A 88 19.18 10.96 -5.13
C LEU A 88 19.73 10.43 -6.47
N VAL A 89 18.90 9.77 -7.25
CA VAL A 89 19.36 9.06 -8.46
C VAL A 89 19.55 10.00 -9.65
N GLY A 90 18.66 10.95 -9.86
CA GLY A 90 18.68 11.87 -11.03
C GLY A 90 18.72 11.09 -12.36
N GLY A 91 17.85 11.37 -13.32
CA GLY A 91 17.75 10.62 -14.57
C GLY A 91 18.33 11.40 -15.77
N HIS A 92 19.01 10.70 -16.68
CA HIS A 92 19.33 11.25 -18.00
C HIS A 92 18.03 11.38 -18.80
N PRO A 93 17.77 12.48 -19.54
CA PRO A 93 16.51 12.73 -20.26
C PRO A 93 16.03 11.59 -21.17
N ILE A 94 16.96 10.81 -21.75
CA ILE A 94 16.60 9.69 -22.62
C ILE A 94 15.81 8.59 -21.86
N PHE A 95 16.04 8.44 -20.56
CA PHE A 95 15.34 7.46 -19.73
C PHE A 95 13.92 7.90 -19.36
N MET A 96 13.55 9.16 -19.60
CA MET A 96 12.21 9.66 -19.37
C MET A 96 11.15 8.88 -20.16
N PHE A 97 11.44 8.53 -21.42
CA PHE A 97 10.54 7.73 -22.24
C PHE A 97 10.34 6.32 -21.69
N ILE A 98 11.43 5.69 -21.24
CA ILE A 98 11.36 4.35 -20.65
C ILE A 98 10.54 4.41 -19.35
N TYR A 99 10.78 5.42 -18.51
CA TYR A 99 10.03 5.64 -17.29
C TYR A 99 8.53 5.83 -17.55
N PHE A 100 8.19 6.60 -18.58
CA PHE A 100 6.81 6.82 -19.00
C PHE A 100 6.10 5.52 -19.40
N ILE A 101 6.78 4.67 -20.19
CA ILE A 101 6.26 3.35 -20.58
C ILE A 101 5.98 2.48 -19.35
N VAL A 102 6.90 2.49 -18.37
CA VAL A 102 6.71 1.69 -17.16
C VAL A 102 5.57 2.22 -16.29
N ILE A 103 5.36 3.54 -16.24
CA ILE A 103 4.16 4.10 -15.55
C ILE A 103 2.89 3.57 -16.22
N ILE A 104 2.81 3.59 -17.56
CA ILE A 104 1.65 3.05 -18.29
C ILE A 104 1.42 1.57 -17.91
N LEU A 105 2.46 0.75 -17.91
CA LEU A 105 2.37 -0.65 -17.51
C LEU A 105 1.94 -0.78 -16.04
N SER A 106 2.46 0.06 -15.15
CA SER A 106 2.08 0.07 -13.73
C SER A 106 0.62 0.44 -13.53
N VAL A 107 0.08 1.38 -14.32
CA VAL A 107 -1.35 1.75 -14.30
C VAL A 107 -2.22 0.58 -14.78
N VAL A 108 -1.82 -0.13 -15.83
CA VAL A 108 -2.55 -1.32 -16.30
C VAL A 108 -2.58 -2.40 -15.22
N ILE A 109 -1.43 -2.70 -14.60
CA ILE A 109 -1.35 -3.69 -13.54
C ILE A 109 -2.16 -3.26 -12.32
N SER A 110 -2.08 -1.98 -11.91
CA SER A 110 -2.86 -1.47 -10.78
C SER A 110 -4.37 -1.51 -11.03
N THR A 111 -4.81 -1.42 -12.29
CA THR A 111 -6.23 -1.63 -12.66
C THR A 111 -6.65 -3.08 -12.43
N VAL A 112 -5.81 -4.04 -12.81
CA VAL A 112 -6.07 -5.46 -12.54
C VAL A 112 -6.13 -5.71 -11.03
N LEU A 113 -5.20 -5.13 -10.25
CA LEU A 113 -5.20 -5.25 -8.79
C LEU A 113 -6.46 -4.64 -8.16
N ALA A 114 -6.90 -3.46 -8.62
CA ALA A 114 -8.12 -2.82 -8.14
C ALA A 114 -9.36 -3.68 -8.41
N ASN A 115 -9.50 -4.25 -9.61
CA ASN A 115 -10.58 -5.16 -9.96
C ASN A 115 -10.54 -6.45 -9.13
N THR A 116 -9.33 -6.98 -8.89
CA THR A 116 -9.15 -8.16 -8.03
C THR A 116 -9.56 -7.86 -6.59
N TRP A 117 -9.22 -6.65 -6.08
CA TRP A 117 -9.67 -6.20 -4.76
C TRP A 117 -11.19 -6.15 -4.67
N GLU A 118 -11.84 -5.48 -5.63
CA GLU A 118 -13.30 -5.36 -5.67
C GLU A 118 -13.99 -6.74 -5.69
N THR A 119 -13.50 -7.65 -6.53
CA THR A 119 -14.01 -9.02 -6.63
C THR A 119 -13.81 -9.81 -5.33
N ALA A 120 -12.62 -9.74 -4.74
CA ALA A 120 -12.31 -10.44 -3.50
C ALA A 120 -13.15 -9.94 -2.33
N THR A 121 -13.31 -8.61 -2.21
CA THR A 121 -14.05 -7.98 -1.11
C THR A 121 -15.58 -8.08 -1.26
N ALA A 122 -16.08 -8.37 -2.46
CA ALA A 122 -17.51 -8.66 -2.69
C ALA A 122 -17.96 -10.00 -2.11
N THR A 123 -17.04 -10.87 -1.67
CA THR A 123 -17.40 -12.12 -1.02
C THR A 123 -18.04 -11.85 0.36
N ALA A 124 -19.10 -12.60 0.70
CA ALA A 124 -19.84 -12.42 1.95
C ALA A 124 -18.93 -12.46 3.20
N GLN A 125 -17.84 -13.24 3.13
CA GLN A 125 -16.90 -13.41 4.22
C GLN A 125 -16.02 -12.18 4.49
N LEU A 126 -15.67 -11.42 3.44
CA LEU A 126 -14.77 -10.25 3.56
C LEU A 126 -15.53 -8.92 3.59
N THR A 127 -16.78 -8.90 3.11
CA THR A 127 -17.61 -7.67 3.11
C THR A 127 -17.81 -7.12 4.52
N SER A 128 -18.02 -7.98 5.51
CA SER A 128 -18.17 -7.55 6.91
C SER A 128 -16.90 -6.90 7.46
N SER A 129 -15.73 -7.44 7.10
CA SER A 129 -14.44 -6.89 7.54
C SER A 129 -14.08 -5.59 6.83
N LEU A 130 -14.65 -5.35 5.64
CA LEU A 130 -14.35 -4.16 4.83
C LEU A 130 -14.77 -2.86 5.52
N THR A 131 -15.78 -2.91 6.39
CA THR A 131 -16.21 -1.76 7.20
C THR A 131 -15.14 -1.26 8.18
N ALA A 132 -14.23 -2.13 8.58
CA ALA A 132 -13.08 -1.78 9.42
C ALA A 132 -11.91 -1.16 8.62
N PHE A 133 -11.97 -1.21 7.27
CA PHE A 133 -10.90 -0.75 6.36
C PHE A 133 -11.36 0.30 5.34
N PRO A 134 -11.98 1.41 5.77
CA PRO A 134 -12.50 2.41 4.84
C PRO A 134 -11.40 3.10 4.02
N ILE A 135 -10.25 3.40 4.64
CA ILE A 135 -9.12 4.07 3.97
C ILE A 135 -8.47 3.12 2.98
N THR A 136 -8.19 1.89 3.41
CA THR A 136 -7.63 0.84 2.56
C THR A 136 -8.52 0.57 1.36
N ASN A 137 -9.84 0.42 1.57
CA ASN A 137 -10.78 0.20 0.50
C ASN A 137 -10.78 1.35 -0.52
N PHE A 138 -10.79 2.59 -0.04
CA PHE A 138 -10.68 3.77 -0.92
C PHE A 138 -9.40 3.77 -1.75
N ILE A 139 -8.24 3.48 -1.11
CA ILE A 139 -6.95 3.44 -1.79
C ILE A 139 -6.94 2.32 -2.83
N MET A 140 -7.41 1.13 -2.50
CA MET A 140 -7.38 -0.02 -3.41
C MET A 140 -8.29 0.17 -4.61
N LEU A 141 -9.51 0.68 -4.43
CA LEU A 141 -10.43 0.99 -5.54
C LEU A 141 -9.91 2.11 -6.46
N LYS A 142 -9.09 3.01 -5.93
CA LYS A 142 -8.48 4.13 -6.69
C LYS A 142 -6.99 3.91 -6.98
N LEU A 143 -6.49 2.69 -6.81
CA LEU A 143 -5.08 2.36 -6.98
C LEU A 143 -4.48 2.84 -8.31
N PRO A 144 -5.15 2.72 -9.48
CA PRO A 144 -4.62 3.24 -10.75
C PRO A 144 -4.40 4.75 -10.71
N ILE A 145 -5.27 5.51 -10.05
CA ILE A 145 -5.15 6.96 -9.92
C ILE A 145 -3.95 7.30 -9.03
N PHE A 146 -3.80 6.63 -7.89
CA PHE A 146 -2.64 6.81 -7.00
C PHE A 146 -1.33 6.50 -7.72
N VAL A 147 -1.26 5.38 -8.43
CA VAL A 147 -0.07 4.98 -9.21
C VAL A 147 0.25 6.02 -10.28
N THR A 148 -0.75 6.56 -10.97
CA THR A 148 -0.57 7.62 -11.97
C THR A 148 0.03 8.88 -11.33
N ILE A 149 -0.56 9.35 -10.23
CA ILE A 149 -0.09 10.56 -9.54
C ILE A 149 1.34 10.37 -9.04
N ILE A 150 1.63 9.24 -8.37
CA ILE A 150 2.96 8.93 -7.84
C ILE A 150 3.98 8.82 -8.98
N GLY A 151 3.60 8.18 -10.10
CA GLY A 151 4.44 8.07 -11.29
C GLY A 151 4.79 9.43 -11.89
N PHE A 152 3.81 10.35 -11.99
CA PHE A 152 4.06 11.71 -12.46
C PHE A 152 4.95 12.52 -11.51
N ILE A 153 4.73 12.42 -10.20
CA ILE A 153 5.62 13.03 -9.19
C ILE A 153 7.05 12.49 -9.39
N GLY A 154 7.22 11.19 -9.60
CA GLY A 154 8.50 10.56 -9.87
C GLY A 154 9.20 11.17 -11.11
N ILE A 155 8.46 11.38 -12.22
CA ILE A 155 9.00 12.06 -13.41
C ILE A 155 9.50 13.46 -13.06
N VAL A 156 8.68 14.26 -12.40
CA VAL A 156 9.02 15.64 -12.06
C VAL A 156 10.25 15.69 -11.15
N VAL A 157 10.32 14.82 -10.16
CA VAL A 157 11.44 14.77 -9.21
C VAL A 157 12.74 14.32 -9.88
N MET A 158 12.69 13.27 -10.73
CA MET A 158 13.88 12.71 -11.36
C MET A 158 14.43 13.58 -12.51
N PHE A 159 13.55 14.15 -13.32
CA PHE A 159 13.93 14.81 -14.57
C PHE A 159 13.80 16.33 -14.51
N GLY A 160 13.06 16.90 -13.54
CA GLY A 160 12.93 18.33 -13.35
C GLY A 160 14.12 18.99 -12.64
N LYS A 161 14.94 18.21 -11.93
CA LYS A 161 16.10 18.71 -11.17
C LYS A 161 17.09 19.59 -11.93
N PRO A 162 17.47 19.30 -13.20
CA PRO A 162 18.39 20.15 -13.98
C PRO A 162 17.86 21.56 -14.22
N TYR A 163 16.54 21.73 -14.29
CA TYR A 163 15.91 23.01 -14.58
C TYR A 163 15.71 23.89 -13.33
N VAL A 164 15.65 23.29 -12.15
CA VAL A 164 15.36 24.01 -10.91
C VAL A 164 16.65 24.40 -10.16
N PHE A 165 17.72 23.59 -10.30
CA PHE A 165 18.99 23.79 -9.59
C PHE A 165 20.21 24.00 -10.48
N GLY A 166 20.03 24.04 -11.79
CA GLY A 166 21.10 24.14 -12.80
C GLY A 166 21.41 25.58 -13.22
N GLY A 167 21.44 26.49 -12.29
CA GLY A 167 21.98 27.81 -12.53
C GLY A 167 23.37 27.93 -11.92
N GLU A 168 24.40 27.32 -12.52
CA GLU A 168 25.81 27.66 -12.39
C GLU A 168 26.68 26.48 -12.84
N GLN A 169 27.07 26.49 -14.09
CA GLN A 169 28.36 25.98 -14.59
C GLN A 169 28.93 26.97 -15.57
#